data_c099cbaf675c80e0db5a285d2d93870f
#
_entry.id   c099cbaf675c80e0db5a285d2d93870f
#
_cell.length_a   1.000
_cell.length_b   1.000
_cell.length_c   1.000
_cell.angle_alpha   90.00
_cell.angle_beta   90.00
_cell.angle_gamma   90.00
#
_symmetry.space_group_name_H-M   'P 1'
#
loop_
_entity.id
_entity.type
_entity.pdbx_description
1 polymer ?
#
loop_
_entity_poly.entity_id
_entity_poly.type
_entity_poly.pdbx_seq_one_letter_code
_entity_poly.pdbx_strand_id
1 'polypeptide(L)'
;RAYQVDLPLCEGSYKWSGGKSVDVFDSTLVSVETDAGLIGWAEVCPLGPFYLPAYAAGVRAGLKELGPHLIGHNPTSLGPLNNFMDRALKGHPYVKSGIDIACWDILGKHSGQNICELLGGRYGEDFILYRAISQQPPSDMADNVRGYRDEGYTRFQLKVGGDPDTDIERIHAVADRLQPGD
;
A
#
# COMPACT_ATOMS: atom_id res chain seq x y z
N ARG A 1 9.85 -8.85 14.63
CA ARG A 1 8.51 -8.97 15.22
C ARG A 1 7.46 -8.61 14.16
N ALA A 2 6.23 -9.12 14.33
CA ALA A 2 5.10 -8.78 13.48
C ALA A 2 3.88 -8.45 14.35
N TYR A 3 3.18 -7.39 14.01
CA TYR A 3 2.03 -6.89 14.77
C TYR A 3 0.83 -6.76 13.83
N GLN A 4 -0.30 -7.31 14.22
CA GLN A 4 -1.57 -7.03 13.54
C GLN A 4 -2.11 -5.69 13.99
N VAL A 5 -2.57 -4.88 13.03
CA VAL A 5 -3.18 -3.57 13.27
C VAL A 5 -4.39 -3.43 12.37
N ASP A 6 -5.53 -3.14 12.98
CA ASP A 6 -6.75 -2.82 12.25
C ASP A 6 -6.79 -1.30 11.98
N LEU A 7 -6.86 -0.93 10.72
CA LEU A 7 -6.87 0.47 10.27
C LEU A 7 -8.23 0.81 9.66
N PRO A 8 -9.14 1.40 10.45
CA PRO A 8 -10.43 1.86 9.92
C PRO A 8 -10.21 3.00 8.92
N LEU A 9 -10.98 2.99 7.83
CA LEU A 9 -10.92 4.05 6.84
C LEU A 9 -11.59 5.32 7.35
N CYS A 10 -10.91 6.46 7.21
CA CYS A 10 -11.43 7.77 7.61
C CYS A 10 -12.74 8.14 6.90
N GLU A 11 -12.94 7.63 5.68
CA GLU A 11 -14.11 7.90 4.84
C GLU A 11 -15.19 6.80 4.94
N GLY A 12 -15.04 5.90 5.89
CA GLY A 12 -15.97 4.80 6.12
C GLY A 12 -15.72 3.63 5.19
N SER A 13 -16.13 3.68 3.93
CA SER A 13 -16.09 2.53 3.03
C SER A 13 -15.45 2.88 1.69
N TYR A 14 -14.45 2.10 1.28
CA TYR A 14 -13.89 2.17 -0.06
C TYR A 14 -14.51 1.09 -0.95
N LYS A 15 -15.19 1.50 -2.03
CA LYS A 15 -15.97 0.62 -2.91
C LYS A 15 -15.45 0.62 -4.33
N TRP A 16 -15.46 -0.57 -4.97
CA TRP A 16 -15.06 -0.72 -6.38
C TRP A 16 -15.88 -1.81 -7.08
N SER A 17 -15.54 -2.08 -8.34
CA SER A 17 -16.29 -3.01 -9.21
C SER A 17 -16.53 -4.39 -8.61
N GLY A 18 -17.64 -5.02 -9.01
CA GLY A 18 -18.04 -6.35 -8.53
C GLY A 18 -18.65 -6.36 -7.14
N GLY A 19 -19.17 -5.21 -6.66
CA GLY A 19 -19.83 -5.09 -5.36
C GLY A 19 -18.88 -5.26 -4.16
N LYS A 20 -17.59 -5.05 -4.38
CA LYS A 20 -16.55 -5.21 -3.35
C LYS A 20 -16.37 -3.93 -2.57
N SER A 21 -16.09 -4.06 -1.27
CA SER A 21 -15.76 -2.93 -0.39
C SER A 21 -14.80 -3.35 0.71
N VAL A 22 -14.16 -2.37 1.32
CA VAL A 22 -13.38 -2.49 2.55
C VAL A 22 -13.66 -1.29 3.44
N ASP A 23 -13.84 -1.54 4.72
CA ASP A 23 -14.09 -0.52 5.75
C ASP A 23 -12.93 -0.44 6.75
N VAL A 24 -12.21 -1.55 6.93
CA VAL A 24 -11.07 -1.69 7.83
C VAL A 24 -9.99 -2.49 7.12
N PHE A 25 -8.78 -1.97 7.07
CA PHE A 25 -7.63 -2.73 6.60
C PHE A 25 -7.04 -3.57 7.74
N ASP A 26 -6.90 -4.89 7.52
CA ASP A 26 -6.11 -5.78 8.36
C ASP A 26 -4.63 -5.68 7.92
N SER A 27 -3.87 -4.83 8.59
CA SER A 27 -2.48 -4.56 8.29
C SER A 27 -1.53 -5.36 9.18
N THR A 28 -0.30 -5.55 8.72
CA THR A 28 0.78 -6.17 9.49
C THR A 28 1.99 -5.24 9.50
N LEU A 29 2.32 -4.69 10.68
CA LEU A 29 3.57 -3.98 10.89
C LEU A 29 4.68 -5.00 11.17
N VAL A 30 5.80 -4.83 10.50
CA VAL A 30 7.00 -5.66 10.63
C VAL A 30 8.11 -4.83 11.23
N SER A 31 8.77 -5.32 12.29
CA SER A 31 10.01 -4.74 12.81
C SER A 31 11.14 -5.74 12.75
N VAL A 32 12.29 -5.27 12.26
CA VAL A 32 13.57 -5.96 12.30
C VAL A 32 14.47 -5.21 13.27
N GLU A 33 14.99 -5.91 14.27
CA GLU A 33 15.87 -5.35 15.30
C GLU A 33 17.27 -5.95 15.15
N THR A 34 18.29 -5.10 15.22
CA THR A 34 19.69 -5.50 15.12
C THR A 34 20.35 -5.59 16.48
N ASP A 35 21.46 -6.31 16.59
CA ASP A 35 22.34 -6.35 17.76
C ASP A 35 22.99 -4.97 18.07
N ALA A 36 23.08 -4.10 17.06
CA ALA A 36 23.53 -2.71 17.23
C ALA A 36 22.44 -1.76 17.73
N GLY A 37 21.23 -2.25 18.03
CA GLY A 37 20.11 -1.44 18.53
C GLY A 37 19.33 -0.65 17.46
N LEU A 38 19.65 -0.82 16.18
CA LEU A 38 18.86 -0.25 15.11
C LEU A 38 17.57 -1.05 14.91
N ILE A 39 16.46 -0.36 14.70
CA ILE A 39 15.18 -0.98 14.40
C ILE A 39 14.68 -0.43 13.05
N GLY A 40 14.43 -1.34 12.11
CA GLY A 40 13.76 -1.04 10.85
C GLY A 40 12.29 -1.43 10.89
N TRP A 41 11.45 -0.62 10.23
CA TRP A 41 10.01 -0.79 10.19
C TRP A 41 9.50 -0.92 8.78
N ALA A 42 8.46 -1.71 8.63
CA ALA A 42 7.69 -1.85 7.40
C ALA A 42 6.23 -2.16 7.69
N GLU A 43 5.40 -1.95 6.71
CA GLU A 43 3.99 -2.35 6.70
C GLU A 43 3.70 -3.26 5.52
N VAL A 44 2.85 -4.25 5.74
CA VAL A 44 2.27 -5.09 4.69
C VAL A 44 0.76 -5.11 4.86
N CYS A 45 0.05 -4.44 3.96
CA CYS A 45 -1.40 -4.27 4.00
C CYS A 45 -2.04 -4.74 2.68
N PRO A 46 -2.19 -6.06 2.44
CA PRO A 46 -2.85 -6.55 1.24
C PRO A 46 -4.35 -6.31 1.31
N LEU A 47 -4.94 -5.87 0.20
CA LEU A 47 -6.38 -5.63 0.09
C LEU A 47 -7.22 -6.90 0.19
N GLY A 48 -6.60 -8.06 0.02
CA GLY A 48 -7.24 -9.37 0.18
C GLY A 48 -7.13 -10.26 -1.06
N PRO A 49 -7.43 -11.57 -0.89
CA PRO A 49 -7.20 -12.58 -1.92
C PRO A 49 -8.13 -12.44 -3.14
N PHE A 50 -9.19 -11.65 -3.03
CA PHE A 50 -10.11 -11.33 -4.12
C PHE A 50 -9.59 -10.20 -5.04
N TYR A 51 -8.47 -9.57 -4.68
CA TYR A 51 -7.83 -8.50 -5.45
C TYR A 51 -6.46 -8.91 -5.97
N LEU A 52 -5.61 -9.47 -5.12
CA LEU A 52 -4.30 -10.02 -5.45
C LEU A 52 -4.11 -11.35 -4.73
N PRO A 53 -3.19 -12.23 -5.17
CA PRO A 53 -2.88 -13.48 -4.47
C PRO A 53 -2.10 -13.20 -3.17
N ALA A 54 -2.65 -12.33 -2.31
CA ALA A 54 -2.07 -11.87 -1.05
C ALA A 54 -3.17 -11.56 -0.04
N TYR A 55 -2.97 -11.90 1.23
CA TYR A 55 -3.93 -11.64 2.30
C TYR A 55 -3.24 -11.54 3.65
N ALA A 56 -3.81 -10.80 4.58
CA ALA A 56 -3.17 -10.43 5.85
C ALA A 56 -2.77 -11.62 6.72
N ALA A 57 -3.64 -12.63 6.87
CA ALA A 57 -3.29 -13.85 7.60
C ALA A 57 -2.13 -14.61 6.93
N GLY A 58 -2.05 -14.60 5.60
CA GLY A 58 -0.94 -15.18 4.84
C GLY A 58 0.37 -14.44 5.06
N VAL A 59 0.34 -13.10 5.18
CA VAL A 59 1.52 -12.31 5.59
C VAL A 59 2.05 -12.83 6.91
N ARG A 60 1.21 -12.87 7.93
CA ARG A 60 1.61 -13.28 9.29
C ARG A 60 2.07 -14.74 9.36
N ALA A 61 1.39 -15.65 8.65
CA ALA A 61 1.80 -17.05 8.55
C ALA A 61 3.18 -17.20 7.88
N GLY A 62 3.39 -16.51 6.76
CA GLY A 62 4.67 -16.52 6.06
C GLY A 62 5.82 -15.88 6.86
N LEU A 63 5.53 -14.81 7.60
CA LEU A 63 6.51 -14.20 8.52
C LEU A 63 6.88 -15.14 9.69
N LYS A 64 5.91 -15.91 10.20
CA LYS A 64 6.15 -16.91 11.23
C LYS A 64 7.04 -18.05 10.72
N GLU A 65 6.84 -18.45 9.48
CA GLU A 65 7.65 -19.48 8.83
C GLU A 65 9.07 -18.98 8.53
N LEU A 66 9.18 -17.81 7.90
CA LEU A 66 10.44 -17.28 7.40
C LEU A 66 11.30 -16.64 8.49
N GLY A 67 10.67 -15.96 9.46
CA GLY A 67 11.36 -15.13 10.46
C GLY A 67 12.46 -15.82 11.26
N PRO A 68 12.26 -17.06 11.79
CA PRO A 68 13.29 -17.76 12.54
C PRO A 68 14.57 -18.01 11.74
N HIS A 69 14.45 -18.17 10.42
CA HIS A 69 15.58 -18.42 9.55
C HIS A 69 16.41 -17.16 9.23
N LEU A 70 15.90 -15.98 9.55
CA LEU A 70 16.56 -14.71 9.30
C LEU A 70 17.41 -14.22 10.46
N ILE A 71 17.28 -14.84 11.62
CA ILE A 71 18.04 -14.47 12.82
C ILE A 71 19.53 -14.70 12.57
N GLY A 72 20.36 -13.66 12.84
CA GLY A 72 21.80 -13.68 12.61
C GLY A 72 22.23 -13.28 11.19
N HIS A 73 21.29 -13.02 10.28
CA HIS A 73 21.63 -12.44 8.98
C HIS A 73 21.90 -10.94 9.09
N ASN A 74 22.81 -10.44 8.24
CA ASN A 74 23.09 -9.01 8.16
C ASN A 74 21.95 -8.29 7.38
N PRO A 75 21.16 -7.41 8.03
CA PRO A 75 20.03 -6.74 7.38
C PRO A 75 20.45 -5.67 6.38
N THR A 76 21.71 -5.21 6.40
CA THR A 76 22.22 -4.24 5.40
C THR A 76 22.70 -4.91 4.12
N SER A 77 22.82 -6.23 4.10
CA SER A 77 23.20 -7.02 2.91
C SER A 77 21.96 -7.46 2.14
N LEU A 78 21.23 -6.51 1.53
CA LEU A 78 19.91 -6.72 0.95
C LEU A 78 19.87 -7.81 -0.13
N GLY A 79 20.81 -7.80 -1.08
CA GLY A 79 20.86 -8.78 -2.16
C GLY A 79 21.01 -10.23 -1.68
N PRO A 80 22.04 -10.55 -0.85
CA PRO A 80 22.18 -11.86 -0.21
C PRO A 80 20.98 -12.27 0.62
N LEU A 81 20.37 -11.33 1.38
CA LEU A 81 19.20 -11.59 2.21
C LEU A 81 17.98 -11.94 1.37
N ASN A 82 17.69 -11.18 0.32
CA ASN A 82 16.59 -11.47 -0.62
C ASN A 82 16.77 -12.84 -1.30
N ASN A 83 17.99 -13.14 -1.74
CA ASN A 83 18.31 -14.46 -2.32
C ASN A 83 18.08 -15.59 -1.31
N PHE A 84 18.43 -15.38 -0.04
CA PHE A 84 18.15 -16.35 1.03
C PHE A 84 16.64 -16.52 1.22
N MET A 85 15.86 -15.44 1.33
CA MET A 85 14.41 -15.49 1.49
C MET A 85 13.73 -16.21 0.31
N ASP A 86 14.23 -16.04 -0.91
CA ASP A 86 13.71 -16.72 -2.09
C ASP A 86 13.96 -18.23 -2.10
N ARG A 87 15.00 -18.67 -1.45
CA ARG A 87 15.29 -20.10 -1.26
C ARG A 87 14.51 -20.69 -0.10
N ALA A 88 14.38 -19.96 0.99
CA ALA A 88 13.71 -20.43 2.22
C ALA A 88 12.18 -20.51 2.06
N LEU A 89 11.58 -19.54 1.36
CA LEU A 89 10.14 -19.47 1.10
C LEU A 89 9.89 -19.19 -0.38
N LYS A 90 9.46 -20.20 -1.14
CA LYS A 90 9.16 -20.02 -2.57
C LYS A 90 7.90 -19.18 -2.79
N GLY A 91 7.96 -18.23 -3.72
CA GLY A 91 6.85 -17.31 -3.96
C GLY A 91 6.64 -16.33 -2.81
N HIS A 92 5.39 -15.96 -2.54
CA HIS A 92 4.96 -15.09 -1.43
C HIS A 92 5.73 -13.75 -1.33
N PRO A 93 5.85 -12.97 -2.44
CA PRO A 93 6.59 -11.69 -2.41
C PRO A 93 6.03 -10.71 -1.38
N TYR A 94 4.72 -10.76 -1.14
CA TYR A 94 4.04 -9.93 -0.15
C TYR A 94 4.46 -10.20 1.31
N VAL A 95 5.02 -11.39 1.61
CA VAL A 95 5.61 -11.69 2.92
C VAL A 95 7.01 -11.10 3.01
N LYS A 96 7.81 -11.30 1.96
CA LYS A 96 9.22 -10.89 1.91
C LYS A 96 9.37 -9.37 1.87
N SER A 97 8.44 -8.67 1.22
CA SER A 97 8.47 -7.21 1.12
C SER A 97 8.50 -6.52 2.48
N GLY A 98 7.78 -7.03 3.48
CA GLY A 98 7.81 -6.48 4.83
C GLY A 98 9.20 -6.57 5.49
N ILE A 99 9.93 -7.66 5.24
CA ILE A 99 11.30 -7.83 5.75
C ILE A 99 12.26 -6.95 4.94
N ASP A 100 12.14 -6.97 3.62
CA ASP A 100 13.00 -6.19 2.71
C ASP A 100 12.91 -4.68 3.00
N ILE A 101 11.70 -4.13 3.11
CA ILE A 101 11.48 -2.70 3.41
C ILE A 101 12.05 -2.34 4.80
N ALA A 102 11.83 -3.19 5.82
CA ALA A 102 12.41 -2.96 7.14
C ALA A 102 13.96 -2.99 7.11
N CYS A 103 14.56 -3.84 6.27
CA CYS A 103 16.00 -3.87 6.08
C CYS A 103 16.53 -2.65 5.29
N TRP A 104 15.77 -2.13 4.31
CA TRP A 104 16.07 -0.85 3.68
C TRP A 104 16.04 0.30 4.70
N ASP A 105 15.07 0.33 5.61
CA ASP A 105 15.00 1.32 6.68
C ASP A 105 16.22 1.25 7.61
N ILE A 106 16.68 0.03 7.95
CA ILE A 106 17.93 -0.17 8.69
C ILE A 106 19.14 0.35 7.91
N LEU A 107 19.24 0.04 6.62
CA LEU A 107 20.35 0.48 5.77
C LEU A 107 20.42 2.01 5.70
N GLY A 108 19.25 2.68 5.54
CA GLY A 108 19.16 4.13 5.58
C GLY A 108 19.65 4.72 6.91
N LYS A 109 19.15 4.20 8.02
CA LYS A 109 19.55 4.59 9.38
C LYS A 109 21.04 4.34 9.64
N HIS A 110 21.55 3.19 9.21
CA HIS A 110 22.96 2.82 9.37
C HIS A 110 23.91 3.72 8.58
N SER A 111 23.54 4.06 7.34
CA SER A 111 24.36 4.89 6.45
C SER A 111 24.13 6.40 6.65
N GLY A 112 23.11 6.80 7.40
CA GLY A 112 22.70 8.20 7.56
C GLY A 112 22.15 8.81 6.26
N GLN A 113 21.60 7.99 5.35
CA GLN A 113 21.07 8.41 4.07
C GLN A 113 19.56 8.16 3.95
N ASN A 114 18.88 9.01 3.21
CA ASN A 114 17.50 8.76 2.82
C ASN A 114 17.41 7.58 1.85
N ILE A 115 16.32 6.82 1.89
CA ILE A 115 16.14 5.67 0.98
C ILE A 115 16.16 6.08 -0.48
N CYS A 116 15.61 7.24 -0.83
CA CYS A 116 15.67 7.74 -2.21
C CYS A 116 17.12 7.94 -2.72
N GLU A 117 18.03 8.37 -1.87
CA GLU A 117 19.45 8.51 -2.23
C GLU A 117 20.10 7.13 -2.44
N LEU A 118 19.79 6.16 -1.59
CA LEU A 118 20.26 4.77 -1.73
C LEU A 118 19.70 4.09 -2.98
N LEU A 119 18.54 4.52 -3.46
CA LEU A 119 17.91 4.02 -4.69
C LEU A 119 18.35 4.76 -5.97
N GLY A 120 19.30 5.69 -5.88
CA GLY A 120 19.86 6.39 -7.03
C GLY A 120 19.56 7.87 -7.13
N GLY A 121 18.95 8.46 -6.09
CA GLY A 121 18.71 9.90 -5.98
C GLY A 121 17.24 10.30 -5.98
N ARG A 122 16.99 11.51 -5.52
CA ARG A 122 15.66 12.09 -5.42
C ARG A 122 15.22 12.73 -6.74
N TYR A 123 14.11 12.30 -7.30
CA TYR A 123 13.55 12.86 -8.53
C TYR A 123 12.82 14.20 -8.34
N GLY A 124 12.30 14.45 -7.14
CA GLY A 124 11.55 15.65 -6.82
C GLY A 124 11.29 15.76 -5.32
N GLU A 125 10.73 16.87 -4.89
CA GLU A 125 10.43 17.14 -3.48
C GLU A 125 8.94 16.99 -3.17
N ASP A 126 8.10 17.16 -4.19
CA ASP A 126 6.65 17.07 -4.10
C ASP A 126 6.07 16.32 -5.30
N PHE A 127 4.84 15.90 -5.17
CA PHE A 127 4.04 15.28 -6.24
C PHE A 127 2.55 15.53 -5.98
N ILE A 128 1.80 15.69 -7.07
CA ILE A 128 0.37 15.90 -6.99
C ILE A 128 -0.32 14.58 -6.68
N LEU A 129 -1.08 14.55 -5.58
CA LEU A 129 -1.94 13.42 -5.23
C LEU A 129 -3.21 13.43 -6.07
N TYR A 130 -3.75 12.24 -6.35
CA TYR A 130 -5.11 12.08 -6.84
C TYR A 130 -6.03 11.58 -5.73
N ARG A 131 -7.32 11.80 -5.89
CA ARG A 131 -8.36 11.27 -5.01
C ARG A 131 -9.16 10.18 -5.72
N ALA A 132 -9.28 9.02 -5.11
CA ALA A 132 -10.14 7.95 -5.64
C ALA A 132 -11.61 8.26 -5.29
N ILE A 133 -12.45 8.24 -6.32
CA ILE A 133 -13.90 8.37 -6.18
C ILE A 133 -14.48 6.96 -6.14
N SER A 134 -14.93 6.53 -4.96
CA SER A 134 -15.56 5.22 -4.75
C SER A 134 -16.80 5.05 -5.64
N GLN A 135 -17.06 3.80 -6.05
CA GLN A 135 -18.22 3.48 -6.87
C GLN A 135 -19.53 3.68 -6.07
N GLN A 136 -20.34 4.63 -6.50
CA GLN A 136 -21.58 5.08 -5.86
C GLN A 136 -22.59 5.49 -6.95
N PRO A 137 -23.82 5.95 -6.61
CA PRO A 137 -24.70 6.61 -7.54
C PRO A 137 -24.02 7.82 -8.23
N PRO A 138 -24.35 8.12 -9.50
CA PRO A 138 -23.70 9.19 -10.27
C PRO A 138 -23.64 10.55 -9.57
N SER A 139 -24.75 10.96 -8.94
CA SER A 139 -24.84 12.22 -8.19
C SER A 139 -23.84 12.29 -7.02
N ASP A 140 -23.75 11.21 -6.26
CA ASP A 140 -22.88 11.14 -5.07
C ASP A 140 -21.42 11.20 -5.46
N MET A 141 -21.05 10.54 -6.58
CA MET A 141 -19.69 10.60 -7.13
C MET A 141 -19.33 12.02 -7.59
N ALA A 142 -20.27 12.73 -8.22
CA ALA A 142 -20.10 14.13 -8.62
C ALA A 142 -19.95 15.06 -7.40
N ASP A 143 -20.72 14.83 -6.36
CA ASP A 143 -20.62 15.61 -5.11
C ASP A 143 -19.31 15.36 -4.36
N ASN A 144 -18.80 14.10 -4.37
CA ASN A 144 -17.50 13.79 -3.83
C ASN A 144 -16.36 14.52 -4.55
N VAL A 145 -16.41 14.62 -5.89
CA VAL A 145 -15.42 15.41 -6.65
C VAL A 145 -15.40 16.86 -6.19
N ARG A 146 -16.60 17.46 -5.99
CA ARG A 146 -16.69 18.83 -5.47
C ARG A 146 -16.08 18.96 -4.09
N GLY A 147 -16.46 18.07 -3.14
CA GLY A 147 -15.90 18.07 -1.79
C GLY A 147 -14.38 17.94 -1.74
N TYR A 148 -13.83 16.99 -2.50
CA TYR A 148 -12.39 16.81 -2.57
C TYR A 148 -11.67 17.97 -3.25
N ARG A 149 -12.32 18.66 -4.20
CA ARG A 149 -11.76 19.87 -4.78
C ARG A 149 -11.67 20.99 -3.74
N ASP A 150 -12.69 21.14 -2.89
CA ASP A 150 -12.67 22.10 -1.79
C ASP A 150 -11.54 21.79 -0.78
N GLU A 151 -11.10 20.52 -0.68
CA GLU A 151 -9.92 20.09 0.06
C GLU A 151 -8.58 20.35 -0.67
N GLY A 152 -8.63 20.80 -1.94
CA GLY A 152 -7.45 21.12 -2.75
C GLY A 152 -7.00 20.05 -3.75
N TYR A 153 -7.73 18.94 -3.88
CA TYR A 153 -7.42 17.93 -4.90
C TYR A 153 -7.84 18.42 -6.31
N THR A 154 -6.97 18.18 -7.28
CA THR A 154 -7.17 18.52 -8.69
C THR A 154 -7.10 17.32 -9.62
N ARG A 155 -6.83 16.12 -9.08
CA ARG A 155 -6.79 14.88 -9.85
C ARG A 155 -7.67 13.82 -9.22
N PHE A 156 -8.44 13.12 -10.05
CA PHE A 156 -9.42 12.16 -9.58
C PHE A 156 -9.30 10.83 -10.33
N GLN A 157 -9.42 9.73 -9.59
CA GLN A 157 -9.52 8.39 -10.15
C GLN A 157 -10.94 7.87 -9.95
N LEU A 158 -11.71 7.78 -11.02
CA LEU A 158 -13.08 7.31 -10.99
C LEU A 158 -13.13 5.78 -10.95
N LYS A 159 -13.87 5.21 -10.02
CA LYS A 159 -14.14 3.77 -9.96
C LYS A 159 -15.40 3.44 -10.74
N VAL A 160 -15.23 2.68 -11.82
CA VAL A 160 -16.28 2.16 -12.70
C VAL A 160 -16.12 0.64 -12.80
N GLY A 161 -17.05 -0.03 -13.45
CA GLY A 161 -17.02 -1.49 -13.65
C GLY A 161 -18.23 -2.16 -13.03
N GLY A 162 -19.31 -2.17 -13.74
CA GLY A 162 -20.58 -2.74 -13.37
C GLY A 162 -21.49 -2.77 -14.59
N ASP A 163 -22.69 -2.23 -14.47
CA ASP A 163 -23.58 -2.00 -15.60
C ASP A 163 -23.05 -0.86 -16.49
N PRO A 164 -22.84 -1.07 -17.80
CA PRO A 164 -22.25 -0.08 -18.68
C PRO A 164 -23.05 1.23 -18.78
N ASP A 165 -24.37 1.16 -18.78
CA ASP A 165 -25.21 2.36 -18.88
C ASP A 165 -25.06 3.23 -17.61
N THR A 166 -25.10 2.60 -16.45
CA THR A 166 -24.84 3.28 -15.17
C THR A 166 -23.42 3.86 -15.10
N ASP A 167 -22.42 3.16 -15.63
CA ASP A 167 -21.04 3.66 -15.65
C ASP A 167 -20.89 4.88 -16.58
N ILE A 168 -21.60 4.92 -17.70
CA ILE A 168 -21.67 6.08 -18.58
C ILE A 168 -22.29 7.27 -17.83
N GLU A 169 -23.38 7.07 -17.12
CA GLU A 169 -24.00 8.11 -16.28
C GLU A 169 -23.04 8.66 -15.21
N ARG A 170 -22.29 7.76 -14.53
CA ARG A 170 -21.25 8.13 -13.56
C ARG A 170 -20.18 9.00 -14.19
N ILE A 171 -19.67 8.59 -15.35
CA ILE A 171 -18.63 9.32 -16.09
C ILE A 171 -19.12 10.72 -16.46
N HIS A 172 -20.34 10.84 -17.02
CA HIS A 172 -20.91 12.13 -17.37
C HIS A 172 -21.10 13.03 -16.15
N ALA A 173 -21.71 12.51 -15.07
CA ALA A 173 -21.94 13.28 -13.85
C ALA A 173 -20.65 13.82 -13.22
N VAL A 174 -19.57 13.03 -13.27
CA VAL A 174 -18.25 13.46 -12.80
C VAL A 174 -17.59 14.42 -13.78
N ALA A 175 -17.65 14.15 -15.10
CA ALA A 175 -17.05 15.01 -16.12
C ALA A 175 -17.61 16.44 -16.08
N ASP A 176 -18.90 16.59 -15.80
CA ASP A 176 -19.56 17.90 -15.64
C ASP A 176 -19.03 18.72 -14.44
N ARG A 177 -18.27 18.08 -13.55
CA ARG A 177 -17.63 18.72 -12.38
C ARG A 177 -16.15 19.00 -12.57
N LEU A 178 -15.53 18.44 -13.62
CA LEU A 178 -14.12 18.64 -13.89
C LEU A 178 -13.83 20.04 -14.41
N GLN A 179 -12.62 20.52 -14.15
CA GLN A 179 -12.11 21.80 -14.64
C GLN A 179 -10.95 21.58 -15.60
N PRO A 180 -10.64 22.55 -16.47
CA PRO A 180 -9.46 22.44 -17.33
C PRO A 180 -8.19 22.18 -16.51
N GLY A 181 -7.52 21.05 -16.79
CA GLY A 181 -6.29 20.65 -16.11
C GLY A 181 -6.45 19.57 -15.02
N ASP A 182 -7.69 19.13 -14.73
CA ASP A 182 -7.97 18.00 -13.83
C ASP A 182 -7.60 16.64 -14.46
#